data_287dac81550e4c86df44c85ac0925474
#
_entry.id   287dac81550e4c86df44c85ac0925474
#
_cell.length_a   1.000
_cell.length_b   1.000
_cell.length_c   1.000
_cell.angle_alpha   90.00
_cell.angle_beta   90.00
_cell.angle_gamma   90.00
#
_symmetry.space_group_name_H-M   'P 1'
#
loop_
_entity.id
_entity.type
_entity.pdbx_description
1 polymer ?
#
loop_
_entity_poly.entity_id
_entity_poly.type
_entity_poly.pdbx_seq_one_letter_code
_entity_poly.pdbx_strand_id
1 'polypeptide(L)'
;MTPEALRILRFQLPPYGEGARPSAELAAFCRFYGIDFSARIAGLTHLAGHIESGPCRLAVQHWRQPGAVANLLVVHGYYDHTGLFGKLIEWGLTQGCNVVCFDLPGHGLSSGEPAVIDDFGDYSRAIDAVLARVRLPDLPLWVMGQSTGCAALIDYARHYPWPFAACVLLAPLVRPAGWHGVNIAHRMLLPFTESIPRKFARNSSDAAFLDFVATEPLQCHRVPLRWVAALRRWLAGLERRDLGVGPALIVQGRRDTTVDWRYNLPFVQALFPASDVVYLADAGHQLANESAEIRQRYLSQVSEFLATRGIELGSRP
;
A
#
# COMPACT_ATOMS: atom_id res chain seq x y z
N MET A 1 -7.52 -18.97 -8.29
CA MET A 1 -8.57 -18.19 -8.98
C MET A 1 -8.18 -17.99 -10.44
N THR A 2 -9.14 -17.90 -11.35
CA THR A 2 -8.87 -17.64 -12.77
C THR A 2 -8.91 -16.13 -13.06
N PRO A 3 -8.19 -15.64 -14.08
CA PRO A 3 -8.27 -14.22 -14.48
C PRO A 3 -9.70 -13.78 -14.84
N GLU A 4 -10.49 -14.68 -15.43
CA GLU A 4 -11.91 -14.42 -15.77
C GLU A 4 -12.77 -14.22 -14.51
N ALA A 5 -12.62 -15.08 -13.50
CA ALA A 5 -13.34 -14.94 -12.23
C ALA A 5 -13.01 -13.63 -11.53
N LEU A 6 -11.75 -13.20 -11.59
CA LEU A 6 -11.31 -11.91 -11.04
C LEU A 6 -11.86 -10.72 -11.82
N ARG A 7 -11.93 -10.83 -13.15
CA ARG A 7 -12.55 -9.81 -14.00
C ARG A 7 -14.03 -9.63 -13.66
N ILE A 8 -14.77 -10.73 -13.53
CA ILE A 8 -16.17 -10.72 -13.12
C ILE A 8 -16.33 -10.09 -11.74
N LEU A 9 -15.55 -10.53 -10.75
CA LEU A 9 -15.60 -10.02 -9.39
C LEU A 9 -15.38 -8.50 -9.34
N ARG A 10 -14.43 -7.95 -10.11
CA ARG A 10 -14.17 -6.51 -10.20
C ARG A 10 -15.42 -5.72 -10.59
N PHE A 11 -16.24 -6.24 -11.51
CA PHE A 11 -17.47 -5.57 -11.94
C PHE A 11 -18.63 -5.78 -10.93
N GLN A 12 -18.63 -6.85 -10.19
CA GLN A 12 -19.71 -7.22 -9.28
C GLN A 12 -19.56 -6.68 -7.86
N LEU A 13 -18.43 -6.03 -7.52
CA LEU A 13 -18.28 -5.41 -6.23
C LEU A 13 -19.40 -4.40 -6.00
N PRO A 14 -20.21 -4.54 -4.92
CA PRO A 14 -21.26 -3.58 -4.62
C PRO A 14 -20.67 -2.24 -4.20
N PRO A 15 -21.45 -1.14 -4.23
CA PRO A 15 -21.05 0.09 -3.59
C PRO A 15 -20.70 -0.16 -2.11
N TYR A 16 -19.59 0.42 -1.64
CA TYR A 16 -19.17 0.29 -0.26
C TYR A 16 -20.17 0.97 0.70
N GLY A 17 -20.53 0.30 1.79
CA GLY A 17 -21.44 0.82 2.81
C GLY A 17 -21.58 -0.16 3.99
N GLU A 18 -22.35 0.23 5.03
CA GLU A 18 -22.50 -0.55 6.27
C GLU A 18 -23.10 -1.97 6.08
N GLY A 19 -23.82 -2.19 4.99
CA GLY A 19 -24.37 -3.50 4.61
C GLY A 19 -23.52 -4.30 3.62
N ALA A 20 -22.40 -3.74 3.14
CA ALA A 20 -21.59 -4.34 2.07
C ALA A 20 -20.76 -5.51 2.58
N ARG A 21 -21.38 -6.67 2.73
CA ARG A 21 -20.72 -7.94 3.10
C ARG A 21 -20.08 -8.57 1.87
N PRO A 22 -18.95 -9.31 2.04
CA PRO A 22 -18.35 -10.06 0.95
C PRO A 22 -19.35 -11.06 0.32
N SER A 23 -19.47 -11.01 -1.01
CA SER A 23 -20.15 -12.06 -1.77
C SER A 23 -19.41 -13.40 -1.68
N ALA A 24 -20.02 -14.50 -2.15
CA ALA A 24 -19.37 -15.80 -2.17
C ALA A 24 -18.07 -15.78 -3.02
N GLU A 25 -18.07 -15.03 -4.12
CA GLU A 25 -16.92 -14.85 -5.01
C GLU A 25 -15.80 -14.06 -4.33
N LEU A 26 -16.15 -12.96 -3.62
CA LEU A 26 -15.16 -12.20 -2.84
C LEU A 26 -14.63 -13.01 -1.65
N ALA A 27 -15.47 -13.80 -1.00
CA ALA A 27 -15.02 -14.72 0.04
C ALA A 27 -14.05 -15.78 -0.52
N ALA A 28 -14.26 -16.26 -1.76
CA ALA A 28 -13.32 -17.15 -2.43
C ALA A 28 -11.99 -16.44 -2.76
N PHE A 29 -12.04 -15.17 -3.18
CA PHE A 29 -10.87 -14.32 -3.34
C PHE A 29 -10.10 -14.17 -2.02
N CYS A 30 -10.79 -13.85 -0.94
CA CYS A 30 -10.16 -13.71 0.38
C CYS A 30 -9.49 -15.01 0.83
N ARG A 31 -10.11 -16.15 0.63
CA ARG A 31 -9.49 -17.47 0.92
C ARG A 31 -8.25 -17.73 0.06
N PHE A 32 -8.31 -17.41 -1.23
CA PHE A 32 -7.18 -17.61 -2.15
C PHE A 32 -5.93 -16.83 -1.73
N TYR A 33 -6.12 -15.59 -1.23
CA TYR A 33 -5.03 -14.74 -0.74
C TYR A 33 -4.77 -14.86 0.77
N GLY A 34 -5.52 -15.70 1.50
CA GLY A 34 -5.35 -15.87 2.95
C GLY A 34 -5.76 -14.66 3.78
N ILE A 35 -6.67 -13.82 3.27
CA ILE A 35 -7.22 -12.64 3.93
C ILE A 35 -8.66 -12.83 4.42
N ASP A 36 -9.11 -14.05 4.56
CA ASP A 36 -10.42 -14.43 5.10
C ASP A 36 -10.47 -14.39 6.64
N PHE A 37 -9.94 -13.32 7.23
CA PHE A 37 -9.76 -13.16 8.68
C PHE A 37 -11.04 -13.30 9.49
N SER A 38 -12.21 -12.90 8.94
CA SER A 38 -13.49 -13.05 9.60
C SER A 38 -13.91 -14.52 9.85
N ALA A 39 -13.31 -15.46 9.14
CA ALA A 39 -13.48 -16.88 9.40
C ALA A 39 -12.59 -17.40 10.55
N ARG A 40 -11.57 -16.65 10.92
CA ARG A 40 -10.52 -17.03 11.90
C ARG A 40 -10.56 -16.21 13.18
N ILE A 41 -11.05 -14.99 13.13
CA ILE A 41 -11.09 -14.05 14.27
C ILE A 41 -12.54 -13.84 14.69
N ALA A 42 -12.89 -14.28 15.90
CA ALA A 42 -14.23 -14.20 16.44
C ALA A 42 -14.71 -12.74 16.56
N GLY A 43 -15.94 -12.46 16.12
CA GLY A 43 -16.56 -11.13 16.19
C GLY A 43 -16.04 -10.14 15.16
N LEU A 44 -15.08 -10.52 14.30
CA LEU A 44 -14.59 -9.66 13.22
C LEU A 44 -15.66 -9.49 12.14
N THR A 45 -15.98 -8.26 11.82
CA THR A 45 -16.84 -7.90 10.69
C THR A 45 -16.00 -7.50 9.50
N HIS A 46 -16.22 -8.13 8.35
CA HIS A 46 -15.61 -7.74 7.08
C HIS A 46 -16.63 -7.04 6.20
N LEU A 47 -16.34 -5.80 5.83
CA LEU A 47 -17.09 -4.99 4.87
C LEU A 47 -16.24 -4.85 3.61
N ALA A 48 -16.85 -4.96 2.44
CA ALA A 48 -16.13 -4.83 1.19
C ALA A 48 -17.04 -4.31 0.07
N GLY A 49 -16.48 -3.50 -0.81
CA GLY A 49 -17.23 -2.93 -1.92
C GLY A 49 -16.36 -1.98 -2.74
N HIS A 50 -16.99 -1.17 -3.60
CA HIS A 50 -16.27 -0.16 -4.35
C HIS A 50 -16.63 1.26 -3.92
N ILE A 51 -15.65 2.17 -4.02
CA ILE A 51 -15.80 3.62 -3.82
C ILE A 51 -15.42 4.31 -5.13
N GLU A 52 -16.19 5.30 -5.57
CA GLU A 52 -15.87 6.12 -6.73
C GLU A 52 -14.77 7.13 -6.39
N SER A 53 -13.75 7.21 -7.25
CA SER A 53 -12.66 8.18 -7.19
C SER A 53 -12.32 8.69 -8.58
N GLY A 54 -12.90 9.83 -8.97
CA GLY A 54 -12.84 10.31 -10.34
C GLY A 54 -13.39 9.27 -11.33
N PRO A 55 -12.62 8.88 -12.36
CA PRO A 55 -13.06 7.88 -13.34
C PRO A 55 -12.89 6.43 -12.84
N CYS A 56 -12.32 6.23 -11.65
CA CYS A 56 -11.99 4.91 -11.12
C CYS A 56 -12.96 4.47 -10.02
N ARG A 57 -13.27 3.17 -9.99
CA ARG A 57 -13.88 2.48 -8.86
C ARG A 57 -12.78 1.79 -8.07
N LEU A 58 -12.61 2.16 -6.81
CA LEU A 58 -11.61 1.59 -5.91
C LEU A 58 -12.23 0.42 -5.15
N ALA A 59 -11.60 -0.74 -5.20
CA ALA A 59 -11.98 -1.86 -4.35
C ALA A 59 -11.48 -1.61 -2.92
N VAL A 60 -12.38 -1.63 -1.97
CA VAL A 60 -12.08 -1.36 -0.55
C VAL A 60 -12.47 -2.57 0.27
N GLN A 61 -11.61 -2.97 1.20
CA GLN A 61 -11.86 -3.98 2.21
C GLN A 61 -11.61 -3.38 3.59
N HIS A 62 -12.55 -3.59 4.50
CA HIS A 62 -12.53 -3.02 5.84
C HIS A 62 -12.89 -4.09 6.87
N TRP A 63 -11.95 -4.40 7.74
CA TRP A 63 -12.14 -5.32 8.85
C TRP A 63 -12.33 -4.52 10.13
N ARG A 64 -13.48 -4.75 10.79
CA ARG A 64 -13.88 -4.07 12.03
C ARG A 64 -13.99 -5.10 13.14
N GLN A 65 -13.42 -4.78 14.29
CA GLN A 65 -13.47 -5.67 15.44
C GLN A 65 -14.04 -4.97 16.70
N PRO A 66 -14.80 -5.72 17.55
CA PRO A 66 -15.24 -5.18 18.83
C PRO A 66 -14.04 -4.81 19.71
N GLY A 67 -14.13 -3.66 20.39
CA GLY A 67 -13.08 -3.21 21.30
C GLY A 67 -11.78 -2.83 20.59
N ALA A 68 -11.86 -2.42 19.32
CA ALA A 68 -10.70 -1.86 18.63
C ALA A 68 -10.16 -0.63 19.38
N VAL A 69 -8.83 -0.49 19.41
CA VAL A 69 -8.12 0.60 20.09
C VAL A 69 -7.64 1.68 19.12
N ALA A 70 -7.55 1.37 17.84
CA ALA A 70 -7.12 2.29 16.79
C ALA A 70 -7.70 1.90 15.42
N ASN A 71 -7.56 2.80 14.44
CA ASN A 71 -7.84 2.55 13.03
C ASN A 71 -6.53 2.59 12.24
N LEU A 72 -6.32 1.59 11.39
CA LEU A 72 -5.18 1.50 10.48
C LEU A 72 -5.65 1.58 9.03
N LEU A 73 -5.11 2.53 8.26
CA LEU A 73 -5.18 2.53 6.81
C LEU A 73 -3.90 1.91 6.23
N VAL A 74 -4.03 0.93 5.33
CA VAL A 74 -2.90 0.31 4.62
C VAL A 74 -2.94 0.71 3.16
N VAL A 75 -1.81 1.25 2.64
CA VAL A 75 -1.64 1.66 1.23
C VAL A 75 -0.52 0.85 0.59
N HIS A 76 -0.89 0.00 -0.34
CA HIS A 76 0.02 -0.94 -0.99
C HIS A 76 0.99 -0.29 -2.00
N GLY A 77 1.99 -1.06 -2.44
CA GLY A 77 2.98 -0.65 -3.44
C GLY A 77 2.55 -0.83 -4.90
N TYR A 78 3.40 -0.42 -5.82
CA TYR A 78 3.20 -0.63 -7.26
C TYR A 78 3.26 -2.12 -7.58
N TYR A 79 2.34 -2.59 -8.42
CA TYR A 79 2.08 -3.99 -8.73
C TYR A 79 1.51 -4.84 -7.59
N ASP A 80 1.30 -4.26 -6.42
CA ASP A 80 0.65 -4.93 -5.30
C ASP A 80 -0.88 -4.70 -5.32
N HIS A 81 -1.56 -5.29 -4.40
CA HIS A 81 -2.98 -5.09 -4.10
C HIS A 81 -3.30 -5.64 -2.70
N THR A 82 -4.49 -5.38 -2.18
CA THR A 82 -4.93 -5.78 -0.84
C THR A 82 -4.67 -7.27 -0.54
N GLY A 83 -4.88 -8.17 -1.50
CA GLY A 83 -4.64 -9.60 -1.32
C GLY A 83 -3.20 -9.97 -0.97
N LEU A 84 -2.20 -9.17 -1.40
CA LEU A 84 -0.79 -9.39 -1.09
C LEU A 84 -0.37 -8.80 0.25
N PHE A 85 -1.23 -8.03 0.92
CA PHE A 85 -0.93 -7.37 2.19
C PHE A 85 -1.49 -8.09 3.41
N GLY A 86 -1.94 -9.34 3.24
CA GLY A 86 -2.54 -10.14 4.30
C GLY A 86 -1.75 -10.18 5.59
N LYS A 87 -0.42 -10.30 5.52
CA LYS A 87 0.48 -10.35 6.70
C LYS A 87 0.46 -9.06 7.53
N LEU A 88 0.39 -7.88 6.89
CA LEU A 88 0.29 -6.59 7.58
C LEU A 88 -1.13 -6.35 8.11
N ILE A 89 -2.15 -6.74 7.35
CA ILE A 89 -3.55 -6.65 7.77
C ILE A 89 -3.77 -7.52 9.01
N GLU A 90 -3.31 -8.79 8.98
CA GLU A 90 -3.40 -9.71 10.11
C GLU A 90 -2.69 -9.16 11.36
N TRP A 91 -1.47 -8.64 11.18
CA TRP A 91 -0.76 -7.99 12.28
C TRP A 91 -1.57 -6.82 12.86
N GLY A 92 -2.08 -5.91 12.04
CA GLY A 92 -2.91 -4.79 12.51
C GLY A 92 -4.14 -5.26 13.30
N LEU A 93 -4.80 -6.32 12.83
CA LEU A 93 -5.93 -6.94 13.53
C LEU A 93 -5.53 -7.56 14.88
N THR A 94 -4.39 -8.27 14.94
CA THR A 94 -3.88 -8.84 16.21
C THR A 94 -3.45 -7.77 17.21
N GLN A 95 -3.08 -6.58 16.72
CA GLN A 95 -2.80 -5.41 17.55
C GLN A 95 -4.05 -4.63 17.99
N GLY A 96 -5.25 -5.14 17.73
CA GLY A 96 -6.49 -4.49 18.13
C GLY A 96 -6.96 -3.36 17.21
N CYS A 97 -6.40 -3.20 16.02
CA CYS A 97 -6.86 -2.18 15.07
C CYS A 97 -8.08 -2.63 14.26
N ASN A 98 -8.98 -1.70 13.93
CA ASN A 98 -9.74 -1.83 12.69
C ASN A 98 -8.78 -1.58 11.53
N VAL A 99 -8.91 -2.35 10.45
CA VAL A 99 -8.00 -2.22 9.31
C VAL A 99 -8.77 -1.94 8.02
N VAL A 100 -8.39 -0.88 7.33
CA VAL A 100 -8.86 -0.56 5.98
C VAL A 100 -7.70 -0.75 5.02
N CYS A 101 -7.94 -1.48 3.96
CA CYS A 101 -7.05 -1.59 2.81
C CYS A 101 -7.86 -1.42 1.54
N PHE A 102 -7.28 -0.78 0.53
CA PHE A 102 -7.94 -0.58 -0.76
C PHE A 102 -6.93 -0.77 -1.89
N ASP A 103 -7.42 -1.14 -3.04
CA ASP A 103 -6.58 -1.28 -4.22
C ASP A 103 -6.46 0.07 -4.93
N LEU A 104 -5.23 0.50 -5.19
CA LEU A 104 -4.93 1.72 -5.93
C LEU A 104 -5.51 1.65 -7.37
N PRO A 105 -5.79 2.79 -8.05
CA PRO A 105 -6.21 2.82 -9.44
C PRO A 105 -5.35 1.92 -10.33
N GLY A 106 -5.98 1.08 -11.15
CA GLY A 106 -5.31 0.13 -12.04
C GLY A 106 -4.69 -1.10 -11.35
N HIS A 107 -4.95 -1.32 -10.07
CA HIS A 107 -4.40 -2.46 -9.31
C HIS A 107 -5.53 -3.35 -8.76
N GLY A 108 -5.21 -4.61 -8.49
CA GLY A 108 -6.09 -5.53 -7.80
C GLY A 108 -7.49 -5.61 -8.40
N LEU A 109 -8.50 -5.42 -7.56
CA LEU A 109 -9.91 -5.38 -7.95
C LEU A 109 -10.41 -3.96 -8.29
N SER A 110 -9.57 -2.92 -8.17
CA SER A 110 -9.90 -1.57 -8.62
C SER A 110 -9.95 -1.48 -10.15
N SER A 111 -10.76 -0.57 -10.66
CA SER A 111 -10.83 -0.30 -12.09
C SER A 111 -9.64 0.53 -12.57
N GLY A 112 -9.54 0.70 -13.87
CA GLY A 112 -8.44 1.38 -14.55
C GLY A 112 -7.62 0.42 -15.41
N GLU A 113 -6.77 1.00 -16.23
CA GLU A 113 -5.80 0.24 -17.03
C GLU A 113 -4.73 -0.37 -16.09
N PRO A 114 -4.33 -1.65 -16.28
CA PRO A 114 -3.42 -2.32 -15.34
C PRO A 114 -2.11 -1.57 -15.11
N ALA A 115 -1.86 -1.19 -13.86
CA ALA A 115 -0.67 -0.49 -13.39
C ALA A 115 -0.42 0.88 -14.09
N VAL A 116 -1.45 1.54 -14.60
CA VAL A 116 -1.37 2.85 -15.28
C VAL A 116 -2.06 3.93 -14.45
N ILE A 117 -1.42 5.07 -14.36
CA ILE A 117 -2.00 6.37 -13.98
C ILE A 117 -1.43 7.44 -14.92
N ASP A 118 -2.15 8.52 -15.06
CA ASP A 118 -1.65 9.70 -15.77
C ASP A 118 -1.02 10.73 -14.84
N ASP A 119 -1.43 10.76 -13.58
CA ASP A 119 -0.92 11.69 -12.57
C ASP A 119 -0.83 11.02 -11.20
N PHE A 120 0.20 11.34 -10.40
CA PHE A 120 0.34 10.82 -9.03
C PHE A 120 -0.78 11.32 -8.11
N GLY A 121 -1.40 12.45 -8.43
CA GLY A 121 -2.62 12.93 -7.79
C GLY A 121 -3.82 11.96 -7.91
N ASP A 122 -3.78 10.98 -8.84
CA ASP A 122 -4.79 9.90 -8.88
C ASP A 122 -4.72 9.03 -7.60
N TYR A 123 -3.52 8.80 -7.10
CA TYR A 123 -3.31 8.04 -5.87
C TYR A 123 -3.73 8.80 -4.61
N SER A 124 -3.40 10.09 -4.51
CA SER A 124 -3.82 10.92 -3.37
C SER A 124 -5.33 11.16 -3.37
N ARG A 125 -5.96 11.36 -4.53
CA ARG A 125 -7.44 11.40 -4.66
C ARG A 125 -8.09 10.09 -4.22
N ALA A 126 -7.46 8.95 -4.50
CA ALA A 126 -7.94 7.65 -4.04
C ALA A 126 -7.93 7.54 -2.52
N ILE A 127 -6.87 7.99 -1.85
CA ILE A 127 -6.79 8.05 -0.39
C ILE A 127 -7.91 8.95 0.16
N ASP A 128 -8.09 10.15 -0.40
CA ASP A 128 -9.13 11.10 0.02
C ASP A 128 -10.54 10.50 -0.12
N ALA A 129 -10.84 9.89 -1.27
CA ALA A 129 -12.12 9.24 -1.51
C ALA A 129 -12.41 8.11 -0.51
N VAL A 130 -11.40 7.32 -0.15
CA VAL A 130 -11.54 6.25 0.84
C VAL A 130 -11.82 6.84 2.23
N LEU A 131 -11.04 7.83 2.66
CA LEU A 131 -11.23 8.49 3.97
C LEU A 131 -12.58 9.20 4.08
N ALA A 132 -13.07 9.80 3.00
CA ALA A 132 -14.38 10.47 2.98
C ALA A 132 -15.57 9.49 3.07
N ARG A 133 -15.40 8.24 2.63
CA ARG A 133 -16.49 7.25 2.54
C ARG A 133 -16.48 6.17 3.59
N VAL A 134 -15.28 5.79 4.06
CA VAL A 134 -15.15 4.77 5.10
C VAL A 134 -15.43 5.40 6.46
N ARG A 135 -16.55 5.03 7.08
CA ARG A 135 -16.88 5.46 8.43
C ARG A 135 -16.00 4.71 9.42
N LEU A 136 -15.01 5.39 9.96
CA LEU A 136 -14.17 4.90 11.04
C LEU A 136 -14.73 5.33 12.38
N PRO A 137 -14.66 4.50 13.43
CA PRO A 137 -14.92 4.93 14.81
C PRO A 137 -14.00 6.10 15.20
N ASP A 138 -14.42 6.88 16.20
CA ASP A 138 -13.60 7.97 16.78
C ASP A 138 -12.47 7.37 17.65
N LEU A 139 -11.45 6.87 16.98
CA LEU A 139 -10.24 6.24 17.52
C LEU A 139 -9.04 6.82 16.78
N PRO A 140 -7.84 6.79 17.37
CA PRO A 140 -6.63 7.22 16.68
C PRO A 140 -6.51 6.56 15.31
N LEU A 141 -6.37 7.38 14.27
CA LEU A 141 -6.14 6.91 12.89
C LEU A 141 -4.66 7.04 12.58
N TRP A 142 -4.05 5.95 12.14
CA TRP A 142 -2.69 5.94 11.62
C TRP A 142 -2.62 5.21 10.29
N VAL A 143 -1.52 5.42 9.57
CA VAL A 143 -1.38 4.90 8.21
C VAL A 143 -0.05 4.18 8.02
N MET A 144 -0.08 3.10 7.24
CA MET A 144 1.11 2.39 6.80
C MET A 144 1.10 2.30 5.27
N GLY A 145 2.14 2.85 4.64
CA GLY A 145 2.34 2.76 3.19
C GLY A 145 3.59 1.99 2.84
N GLN A 146 3.60 1.31 1.67
CA GLN A 146 4.82 0.70 1.14
C GLN A 146 5.12 1.24 -0.26
N SER A 147 6.40 1.57 -0.51
CA SER A 147 6.91 1.95 -1.84
C SER A 147 6.07 3.07 -2.48
N THR A 148 5.34 2.78 -3.56
CA THR A 148 4.41 3.70 -4.21
C THR A 148 3.29 4.15 -3.27
N GLY A 149 2.85 3.31 -2.32
CA GLY A 149 1.93 3.72 -1.26
C GLY A 149 2.50 4.86 -0.41
N CYS A 150 3.80 4.86 -0.14
CA CYS A 150 4.46 6.01 0.51
C CYS A 150 4.45 7.27 -0.37
N ALA A 151 4.71 7.12 -1.67
CA ALA A 151 4.63 8.24 -2.61
C ALA A 151 3.20 8.82 -2.71
N ALA A 152 2.18 7.96 -2.66
CA ALA A 152 0.78 8.37 -2.58
C ALA A 152 0.48 9.17 -1.30
N LEU A 153 1.03 8.74 -0.16
CA LEU A 153 0.90 9.46 1.12
C LEU A 153 1.65 10.80 1.11
N ILE A 154 2.83 10.86 0.50
CA ILE A 154 3.57 12.12 0.31
C ILE A 154 2.75 13.08 -0.56
N ASP A 155 2.17 12.60 -1.65
CA ASP A 155 1.33 13.44 -2.50
C ASP A 155 0.03 13.87 -1.79
N TYR A 156 -0.57 12.99 -1.00
CA TYR A 156 -1.72 13.28 -0.17
C TYR A 156 -1.41 14.40 0.84
N ALA A 157 -0.30 14.31 1.56
CA ALA A 157 0.14 15.32 2.53
C ALA A 157 0.37 16.72 1.91
N ARG A 158 0.64 16.78 0.60
CA ARG A 158 0.85 18.06 -0.13
C ARG A 158 -0.46 18.74 -0.52
N HIS A 159 -1.55 18.00 -0.67
CA HIS A 159 -2.77 18.49 -1.32
C HIS A 159 -4.01 18.42 -0.44
N TYR A 160 -3.98 17.60 0.63
CA TYR A 160 -5.14 17.33 1.49
C TYR A 160 -4.81 17.53 2.96
N PRO A 161 -5.82 17.81 3.81
CA PRO A 161 -5.64 17.80 5.26
C PRO A 161 -5.12 16.44 5.75
N TRP A 162 -4.14 16.47 6.66
CA TRP A 162 -3.50 15.25 7.18
C TRP A 162 -4.25 14.75 8.42
N PRO A 163 -4.99 13.63 8.35
CA PRO A 163 -5.80 13.16 9.46
C PRO A 163 -5.07 12.12 10.35
N PHE A 164 -3.84 11.73 10.00
CA PHE A 164 -3.17 10.62 10.65
C PHE A 164 -2.37 11.09 11.86
N ALA A 165 -2.60 10.45 13.02
CA ALA A 165 -1.84 10.66 14.24
C ALA A 165 -0.39 10.16 14.13
N ALA A 166 -0.15 9.16 13.30
CA ALA A 166 1.17 8.60 13.00
C ALA A 166 1.22 8.01 11.58
N CYS A 167 2.41 7.95 11.01
CA CYS A 167 2.65 7.39 9.66
C CYS A 167 3.83 6.42 9.68
N VAL A 168 3.68 5.27 9.03
CA VAL A 168 4.75 4.28 8.83
C VAL A 168 5.03 4.14 7.33
N LEU A 169 6.26 4.40 6.94
CA LEU A 169 6.70 4.41 5.54
C LEU A 169 7.67 3.24 5.31
N LEU A 170 7.21 2.20 4.63
CA LEU A 170 7.98 1.01 4.31
C LEU A 170 8.66 1.16 2.93
N ALA A 171 9.99 1.17 2.89
CA ALA A 171 10.79 1.28 1.67
C ALA A 171 10.29 2.38 0.71
N PRO A 172 10.22 3.66 1.15
CA PRO A 172 9.51 4.72 0.46
C PRO A 172 10.05 5.01 -0.95
N LEU A 173 9.13 5.10 -1.91
CA LEU A 173 9.45 5.54 -3.26
C LEU A 173 9.48 7.07 -3.33
N VAL A 174 10.61 7.62 -3.75
CA VAL A 174 10.75 8.92 -4.38
C VAL A 174 11.20 8.69 -5.82
N ARG A 175 12.33 7.99 -6.02
CA ARG A 175 12.75 7.53 -7.33
C ARG A 175 13.19 6.05 -7.30
N PRO A 176 13.00 5.30 -8.38
CA PRO A 176 13.49 3.91 -8.49
C PRO A 176 15.01 3.87 -8.61
N ALA A 177 15.59 2.71 -8.31
CA ALA A 177 16.99 2.45 -8.56
C ALA A 177 17.32 2.62 -10.06
N GLY A 178 18.52 3.11 -10.37
CA GLY A 178 18.93 3.34 -11.76
C GLY A 178 18.17 4.45 -12.48
N TRP A 179 17.62 5.43 -11.75
CA TRP A 179 16.74 6.47 -12.27
C TRP A 179 17.24 7.18 -13.53
N HIS A 180 18.54 7.44 -13.63
CA HIS A 180 19.10 8.07 -14.84
C HIS A 180 18.92 7.19 -16.09
N GLY A 181 19.18 5.88 -15.98
CA GLY A 181 18.94 4.92 -17.05
C GLY A 181 17.46 4.78 -17.40
N VAL A 182 16.59 4.74 -16.38
CA VAL A 182 15.13 4.72 -16.57
C VAL A 182 14.65 5.95 -17.37
N ASN A 183 15.16 7.14 -17.06
CA ASN A 183 14.82 8.37 -17.77
C ASN A 183 15.26 8.36 -19.24
N ILE A 184 16.47 7.87 -19.52
CA ILE A 184 17.00 7.75 -20.89
C ILE A 184 16.16 6.75 -21.67
N ALA A 185 15.98 5.54 -21.11
CA ALA A 185 15.19 4.48 -21.74
C ALA A 185 13.75 4.93 -22.02
N HIS A 186 13.11 5.61 -21.05
CA HIS A 186 11.75 6.15 -21.24
C HIS A 186 11.68 7.12 -22.43
N ARG A 187 12.62 8.08 -22.54
CA ARG A 187 12.63 9.04 -23.65
C ARG A 187 12.85 8.37 -25.01
N MET A 188 13.67 7.32 -25.04
CA MET A 188 13.97 6.60 -26.28
C MET A 188 12.83 5.68 -26.70
N LEU A 189 12.12 5.06 -25.75
CA LEU A 189 11.12 4.03 -26.04
C LEU A 189 9.72 4.59 -26.22
N LEU A 190 9.39 5.71 -25.56
CA LEU A 190 8.05 6.30 -25.57
C LEU A 190 7.46 6.52 -26.99
N PRO A 191 8.23 6.91 -28.03
CA PRO A 191 7.68 7.07 -29.39
C PRO A 191 7.31 5.75 -30.06
N PHE A 192 7.81 4.60 -29.56
CA PHE A 192 7.71 3.31 -30.24
C PHE A 192 6.89 2.26 -29.51
N THR A 193 6.64 2.44 -28.19
CA THR A 193 5.89 1.48 -27.39
C THR A 193 5.25 2.15 -26.17
N GLU A 194 4.10 1.62 -25.76
CA GLU A 194 3.38 2.08 -24.56
C GLU A 194 3.87 1.39 -23.27
N SER A 195 4.54 0.23 -23.41
CA SER A 195 4.99 -0.55 -22.26
C SER A 195 6.12 -1.51 -22.62
N ILE A 196 6.94 -1.90 -21.65
CA ILE A 196 8.02 -2.89 -21.79
C ILE A 196 7.77 -4.11 -20.89
N PRO A 197 8.35 -5.28 -21.19
CA PRO A 197 8.25 -6.44 -20.29
C PRO A 197 8.81 -6.14 -18.90
N ARG A 198 8.06 -6.52 -17.86
CA ARG A 198 8.50 -6.44 -16.46
C ARG A 198 9.44 -7.61 -16.15
N LYS A 199 10.55 -7.32 -15.47
CA LYS A 199 11.38 -8.34 -14.82
C LYS A 199 10.98 -8.48 -13.37
N PHE A 200 10.64 -9.70 -12.95
CA PHE A 200 10.39 -9.99 -11.54
C PHE A 200 11.71 -10.01 -10.78
N ALA A 201 11.86 -9.13 -9.82
CA ALA A 201 13.07 -9.06 -9.00
C ALA A 201 12.90 -9.93 -7.74
N ARG A 202 13.98 -10.52 -7.25
CA ARG A 202 14.03 -11.18 -5.95
C ARG A 202 14.18 -10.11 -4.85
N ASN A 203 13.06 -9.46 -4.52
CA ASN A 203 13.01 -8.28 -3.66
C ASN A 203 12.45 -8.57 -2.26
N SER A 204 12.35 -9.84 -1.88
CA SER A 204 12.00 -10.35 -0.56
C SER A 204 12.88 -11.56 -0.21
N SER A 205 13.05 -11.83 1.07
CA SER A 205 13.68 -13.05 1.58
C SER A 205 12.69 -14.22 1.71
N ASP A 206 11.38 -13.98 1.59
CA ASP A 206 10.34 -15.00 1.60
C ASP A 206 10.22 -15.65 0.22
N ALA A 207 10.84 -16.83 0.05
CA ALA A 207 10.83 -17.55 -1.22
C ALA A 207 9.42 -17.99 -1.63
N ALA A 208 8.58 -18.39 -0.69
CA ALA A 208 7.19 -18.79 -0.97
C ALA A 208 6.36 -17.62 -1.52
N PHE A 209 6.57 -16.41 -0.98
CA PHE A 209 5.96 -15.20 -1.52
C PHE A 209 6.46 -14.90 -2.95
N LEU A 210 7.76 -15.02 -3.22
CA LEU A 210 8.31 -14.76 -4.55
C LEU A 210 7.76 -15.74 -5.59
N ASP A 211 7.63 -17.01 -5.24
CA ASP A 211 7.05 -18.03 -6.12
C ASP A 211 5.56 -17.78 -6.36
N PHE A 212 4.82 -17.39 -5.31
CA PHE A 212 3.40 -17.05 -5.42
C PHE A 212 3.18 -15.85 -6.33
N VAL A 213 3.90 -14.74 -6.10
CA VAL A 213 3.70 -13.48 -6.85
C VAL A 213 4.09 -13.59 -8.32
N ALA A 214 5.00 -14.51 -8.66
CA ALA A 214 5.39 -14.74 -10.05
C ALA A 214 4.26 -15.31 -10.92
N THR A 215 3.27 -15.96 -10.29
CA THR A 215 2.19 -16.70 -10.98
C THR A 215 0.78 -16.26 -10.59
N GLU A 216 0.66 -15.35 -9.61
CA GLU A 216 -0.66 -14.92 -9.17
C GLU A 216 -1.37 -14.09 -10.27
N PRO A 217 -2.71 -14.27 -10.40
CA PRO A 217 -3.41 -13.85 -11.63
C PRO A 217 -3.67 -12.34 -11.76
N LEU A 218 -3.42 -11.51 -10.73
CA LEU A 218 -3.59 -10.06 -10.79
C LEU A 218 -2.27 -9.31 -11.09
N GLN A 219 -1.14 -10.03 -11.21
CA GLN A 219 0.13 -9.40 -11.52
C GLN A 219 0.16 -8.79 -12.93
N CYS A 220 0.62 -7.56 -12.99
CA CYS A 220 0.94 -6.93 -14.27
C CYS A 220 2.34 -7.36 -14.72
N HIS A 221 2.43 -7.95 -15.92
CA HIS A 221 3.69 -8.43 -16.51
C HIS A 221 4.38 -7.39 -17.39
N ARG A 222 3.89 -6.16 -17.40
CA ARG A 222 4.44 -5.06 -18.19
C ARG A 222 4.70 -3.84 -17.31
N VAL A 223 5.65 -3.01 -17.74
CA VAL A 223 5.91 -1.69 -17.17
C VAL A 223 5.32 -0.64 -18.12
N PRO A 224 4.19 -0.02 -17.79
CA PRO A 224 3.61 1.04 -18.60
C PRO A 224 4.49 2.30 -18.60
N LEU A 225 4.81 2.82 -19.78
CA LEU A 225 5.61 4.04 -19.89
C LEU A 225 4.83 5.29 -19.45
N ARG A 226 3.49 5.26 -19.50
CA ARG A 226 2.63 6.32 -18.94
C ARG A 226 2.84 6.50 -17.44
N TRP A 227 2.95 5.39 -16.67
CA TRP A 227 3.25 5.46 -15.25
C TRP A 227 4.63 6.07 -14.99
N VAL A 228 5.64 5.70 -15.77
CA VAL A 228 6.98 6.31 -15.67
C VAL A 228 6.93 7.81 -15.99
N ALA A 229 6.13 8.21 -16.98
CA ALA A 229 5.93 9.62 -17.31
C ALA A 229 5.24 10.37 -16.16
N ALA A 230 4.21 9.78 -15.53
CA ALA A 230 3.55 10.34 -14.35
C ALA A 230 4.53 10.53 -13.18
N LEU A 231 5.34 9.48 -12.88
CA LEU A 231 6.39 9.58 -11.85
C LEU A 231 7.39 10.70 -12.14
N ARG A 232 7.81 10.86 -13.38
CA ARG A 232 8.74 11.93 -13.78
C ARG A 232 8.15 13.32 -13.56
N ARG A 233 6.86 13.53 -13.92
CA ARG A 233 6.18 14.80 -13.66
C ARG A 233 6.04 15.09 -12.18
N TRP A 234 5.63 14.08 -11.41
CA TRP A 234 5.51 14.18 -9.97
C TRP A 234 6.83 14.56 -9.31
N LEU A 235 7.93 13.88 -9.66
CA LEU A 235 9.26 14.17 -9.15
C LEU A 235 9.75 15.58 -9.50
N ALA A 236 9.43 16.08 -10.70
CA ALA A 236 9.80 17.43 -11.11
C ALA A 236 9.09 18.52 -10.28
N GLY A 237 7.90 18.22 -9.75
CA GLY A 237 7.13 19.11 -8.87
C GLY A 237 7.32 18.86 -7.38
N LEU A 238 8.19 17.90 -6.99
CA LEU A 238 8.40 17.55 -5.59
C LEU A 238 9.57 18.31 -4.99
N GLU A 239 9.27 19.22 -4.07
CA GLU A 239 10.26 20.02 -3.36
C GLU A 239 10.68 19.34 -2.04
N ARG A 240 11.96 19.49 -1.67
CA ARG A 240 12.50 19.05 -0.38
C ARG A 240 12.16 20.07 0.71
N ARG A 241 10.94 20.03 1.21
CA ARG A 241 10.49 20.91 2.30
C ARG A 241 9.61 20.16 3.27
N ASP A 242 9.60 20.62 4.51
CA ASP A 242 8.67 20.09 5.52
C ASP A 242 7.22 20.19 5.05
N LEU A 243 6.50 19.08 5.15
CA LEU A 243 5.07 19.00 4.81
C LEU A 243 4.16 19.45 5.96
N GLY A 244 4.72 19.74 7.14
CA GLY A 244 3.94 20.15 8.32
C GLY A 244 3.02 19.05 8.86
N VAL A 245 3.35 17.80 8.59
CA VAL A 245 2.55 16.63 9.03
C VAL A 245 3.19 15.95 10.24
N GLY A 246 2.41 15.10 10.90
CA GLY A 246 2.81 14.45 12.15
C GLY A 246 4.00 13.49 12.00
N PRO A 247 4.36 12.83 13.11
CA PRO A 247 5.56 11.98 13.16
C PRO A 247 5.47 10.79 12.22
N ALA A 248 6.61 10.38 11.65
CA ALA A 248 6.72 9.24 10.77
C ALA A 248 7.80 8.26 11.25
N LEU A 249 7.57 6.96 11.03
CA LEU A 249 8.59 5.93 11.12
C LEU A 249 8.92 5.44 9.72
N ILE A 250 10.18 5.55 9.32
CA ILE A 250 10.65 5.06 8.03
C ILE A 250 11.36 3.72 8.26
N VAL A 251 10.94 2.67 7.58
CA VAL A 251 11.60 1.36 7.63
C VAL A 251 12.23 1.08 6.28
N GLN A 252 13.54 0.77 6.25
CA GLN A 252 14.27 0.56 5.01
C GLN A 252 15.16 -0.67 5.04
N GLY A 253 14.95 -1.56 4.07
CA GLY A 253 15.85 -2.68 3.81
C GLY A 253 17.14 -2.21 3.12
N ARG A 254 18.31 -2.62 3.62
CA ARG A 254 19.61 -2.24 3.02
C ARG A 254 19.95 -3.05 1.76
N ARG A 255 19.25 -4.18 1.52
CA ARG A 255 19.36 -4.98 0.30
C ARG A 255 18.34 -4.58 -0.77
N ASP A 256 17.61 -3.49 -0.55
CA ASP A 256 16.68 -2.95 -1.54
C ASP A 256 17.41 -2.50 -2.79
N THR A 257 17.06 -3.12 -3.92
CA THR A 257 17.56 -2.78 -5.27
C THR A 257 16.46 -2.24 -6.18
N THR A 258 15.24 -2.07 -5.65
CA THR A 258 14.07 -1.58 -6.39
C THR A 258 13.99 -0.07 -6.38
N VAL A 259 14.22 0.54 -5.21
CA VAL A 259 14.25 2.00 -5.08
C VAL A 259 15.67 2.51 -4.77
N ASP A 260 15.95 3.74 -5.15
CA ASP A 260 17.20 4.41 -4.77
C ASP A 260 17.11 4.92 -3.33
N TRP A 261 17.13 4.00 -2.37
CA TRP A 261 16.89 4.33 -0.98
C TRP A 261 17.92 5.31 -0.39
N ARG A 262 19.16 5.34 -0.93
CA ARG A 262 20.18 6.31 -0.49
C ARG A 262 19.85 7.74 -0.85
N TYR A 263 19.13 7.92 -1.94
CA TYR A 263 18.58 9.21 -2.34
C TYR A 263 17.23 9.46 -1.65
N ASN A 264 16.36 8.44 -1.60
CA ASN A 264 14.98 8.59 -1.13
C ASN A 264 14.91 8.92 0.36
N LEU A 265 15.72 8.28 1.20
CA LEU A 265 15.64 8.49 2.65
C LEU A 265 15.91 9.93 3.08
N PRO A 266 17.05 10.57 2.72
CA PRO A 266 17.26 11.97 3.10
C PRO A 266 16.26 12.93 2.45
N PHE A 267 15.65 12.52 1.34
CA PHE A 267 14.55 13.26 0.74
C PHE A 267 13.29 13.18 1.60
N VAL A 268 12.88 11.97 1.97
CA VAL A 268 11.69 11.73 2.80
C VAL A 268 11.86 12.32 4.20
N GLN A 269 13.04 12.25 4.79
CA GLN A 269 13.33 12.90 6.08
C GLN A 269 13.19 14.43 6.02
N ALA A 270 13.49 15.05 4.88
CA ALA A 270 13.24 16.48 4.70
C ALA A 270 11.75 16.82 4.57
N LEU A 271 10.93 15.89 4.09
CA LEU A 271 9.47 16.02 4.03
C LEU A 271 8.81 15.77 5.39
N PHE A 272 9.37 14.86 6.19
CA PHE A 272 8.92 14.46 7.53
C PHE A 272 10.06 14.66 8.55
N PRO A 273 10.35 15.90 8.99
CA PRO A 273 11.51 16.17 9.85
C PRO A 273 11.44 15.45 11.21
N ALA A 274 10.24 15.20 11.69
CA ALA A 274 10.00 14.42 12.92
C ALA A 274 9.94 12.90 12.65
N SER A 275 10.80 12.38 11.74
CA SER A 275 10.83 10.96 11.41
C SER A 275 11.98 10.24 12.08
N ASP A 276 11.69 9.03 12.57
CA ASP A 276 12.67 8.02 12.96
C ASP A 276 12.96 7.08 11.79
N VAL A 277 14.17 6.51 11.72
CA VAL A 277 14.56 5.57 10.64
C VAL A 277 15.04 4.26 11.22
N VAL A 278 14.43 3.18 10.76
CA VAL A 278 14.81 1.79 11.06
C VAL A 278 15.46 1.17 9.83
N TYR A 279 16.71 0.73 9.99
CA TYR A 279 17.43 0.01 8.94
C TYR A 279 17.42 -1.50 9.21
N LEU A 280 17.05 -2.26 8.19
CA LEU A 280 17.10 -3.72 8.19
C LEU A 280 18.22 -4.19 7.27
N ALA A 281 19.31 -4.70 7.85
CA ALA A 281 20.54 -5.03 7.11
C ALA A 281 20.35 -6.12 6.04
N ASP A 282 19.41 -7.03 6.30
CA ASP A 282 19.14 -8.26 5.55
C ASP A 282 17.85 -8.22 4.71
N ALA A 283 17.02 -7.18 4.86
CA ALA A 283 15.77 -7.03 4.14
C ALA A 283 15.94 -6.43 2.74
N GLY A 284 15.08 -6.88 1.82
CA GLY A 284 14.90 -6.33 0.49
C GLY A 284 13.90 -5.17 0.45
N HIS A 285 13.18 -5.07 -0.69
CA HIS A 285 12.20 -4.00 -0.93
C HIS A 285 10.82 -4.32 -0.38
N GLN A 286 10.37 -5.56 -0.50
CA GLN A 286 9.00 -6.00 -0.17
C GLN A 286 8.83 -6.26 1.33
N LEU A 287 8.95 -5.19 2.15
CA LEU A 287 8.91 -5.29 3.61
C LEU A 287 7.61 -5.91 4.13
N ALA A 288 6.47 -5.60 3.52
CA ALA A 288 5.18 -6.23 3.85
C ALA A 288 5.21 -7.75 3.72
N ASN A 289 6.06 -8.26 2.84
CA ASN A 289 6.16 -9.67 2.47
C ASN A 289 7.54 -10.28 2.72
N GLU A 290 8.34 -9.69 3.57
CA GLU A 290 9.59 -10.30 4.05
C GLU A 290 9.34 -11.55 4.91
N SER A 291 10.38 -12.28 5.25
CA SER A 291 10.29 -13.41 6.19
C SER A 291 9.64 -13.00 7.51
N ALA A 292 9.03 -13.95 8.21
CA ALA A 292 8.37 -13.70 9.49
C ALA A 292 9.30 -13.04 10.51
N GLU A 293 10.58 -13.48 10.56
CA GLU A 293 11.60 -12.94 11.45
C GLU A 293 11.88 -11.45 11.15
N ILE A 294 12.06 -11.09 9.88
CA ILE A 294 12.31 -9.70 9.49
C ILE A 294 11.09 -8.84 9.81
N ARG A 295 9.88 -9.34 9.51
CA ARG A 295 8.65 -8.61 9.83
C ARG A 295 8.49 -8.39 11.32
N GLN A 296 8.70 -9.41 12.14
CA GLN A 296 8.60 -9.31 13.60
C GLN A 296 9.54 -8.23 14.17
N ARG A 297 10.78 -8.16 13.67
CA ARG A 297 11.76 -7.16 14.12
C ARG A 297 11.30 -5.72 13.89
N TYR A 298 10.84 -5.38 12.69
CA TYR A 298 10.42 -4.00 12.44
C TYR A 298 9.03 -3.69 12.97
N LEU A 299 8.12 -4.66 12.99
CA LEU A 299 6.77 -4.47 13.52
C LEU A 299 6.78 -4.25 15.05
N SER A 300 7.72 -4.84 15.78
CA SER A 300 7.96 -4.48 17.21
C SER A 300 8.32 -2.99 17.34
N GLN A 301 9.20 -2.49 16.48
CA GLN A 301 9.58 -1.07 16.49
C GLN A 301 8.44 -0.15 16.04
N VAL A 302 7.55 -0.61 15.14
CA VAL A 302 6.31 0.09 14.81
C VAL A 302 5.42 0.20 16.05
N SER A 303 5.24 -0.89 16.82
CA SER A 303 4.44 -0.85 18.06
C SER A 303 5.03 0.12 19.08
N GLU A 304 6.34 0.10 19.31
CA GLU A 304 7.03 1.04 20.19
C GLU A 304 6.87 2.49 19.73
N PHE A 305 7.04 2.75 18.44
CA PHE A 305 6.84 4.07 17.84
C PHE A 305 5.42 4.59 18.07
N LEU A 306 4.39 3.76 17.86
CA LEU A 306 2.99 4.14 18.06
C LEU A 306 2.67 4.39 19.54
N ALA A 307 3.20 3.56 20.46
CA ALA A 307 3.00 3.74 21.89
C ALA A 307 3.55 5.09 22.39
N THR A 308 4.72 5.53 21.88
CA THR A 308 5.26 6.86 22.23
C THR A 308 4.42 8.03 21.71
N ARG A 309 3.38 7.78 20.89
CA ARG A 309 2.43 8.77 20.35
C ARG A 309 1.03 8.59 20.93
N GLY A 310 0.90 7.84 22.01
CA GLY A 310 -0.38 7.59 22.67
C GLY A 310 -1.30 6.62 21.91
N ILE A 311 -0.77 5.89 20.94
CA ILE A 311 -1.50 4.82 20.25
C ILE A 311 -1.04 3.49 20.87
N GLU A 312 -1.69 3.11 21.95
CA GLU A 312 -1.42 1.85 22.62
C GLU A 312 -2.09 0.70 21.88
N LEU A 313 -1.29 -0.09 21.20
CA LEU A 313 -1.75 -1.29 20.51
C LEU A 313 -2.01 -2.40 21.54
N GLY A 314 -3.14 -3.07 21.44
CA GLY A 314 -3.50 -4.20 22.31
C GLY A 314 -3.02 -5.51 21.69
N SER A 315 -2.14 -6.23 22.39
CA SER A 315 -1.90 -7.63 22.02
C SER A 315 -3.13 -8.45 22.38
N ARG A 316 -3.83 -8.99 21.37
CA ARG A 316 -4.77 -10.10 21.62
C ARG A 316 -3.99 -11.41 21.71
N PRO A 317 -4.30 -12.26 22.72
CA PRO A 317 -3.68 -13.58 22.84
C PRO A 317 -4.02 -14.50 21.68
#